data_b5dfa7125151ff94951682e6d8e68480
#
_entry.id   b5dfa7125151ff94951682e6d8e68480
#
_cell.length_a   1.000
_cell.length_b   1.000
_cell.length_c   1.000
_cell.angle_alpha   90.00
_cell.angle_beta   90.00
_cell.angle_gamma   90.00
#
_symmetry.space_group_name_H-M   'P 1'
#
loop_
_entity.id
_entity.type
_entity.pdbx_description
1 polymer ?
#
loop_
_entity_poly.entity_id
_entity_poly.type
_entity_poly.pdbx_seq_one_letter_code
_entity_poly.pdbx_strand_id
1 'polypeptide(L)'
;IHLLINHWPSRSGGEQKTSAYREAAGKLNKKIIDSLQQLSVNAKIITMGDLNDGPHNKSIKVALGAKGKKTAVAPHEIFNPFEALLSKGLGTIAHQDAWDVFDQIMLTGTWLSSDYSTWQYWKAGIFQRNYLIQTQGKYKGYPLRHSLTEVGYSDHFPVYVYLIREGK
;
A
#
# COMPACT_ATOMS: atom_id res chain seq x y z
N ILE A 1 14.31 7.94 -9.58
CA ILE A 1 13.15 7.23 -9.01
C ILE A 1 13.60 5.86 -8.59
N HIS A 2 13.25 5.46 -7.35
CA HIS A 2 13.52 4.13 -6.81
C HIS A 2 12.19 3.45 -6.50
N LEU A 3 12.09 2.15 -6.82
CA LEU A 3 10.92 1.33 -6.54
C LEU A 3 11.35 0.18 -5.63
N LEU A 4 10.72 0.07 -4.46
CA LEU A 4 10.88 -1.04 -3.54
C LEU A 4 9.62 -1.91 -3.64
N ILE A 5 9.76 -3.10 -4.20
CA ILE A 5 8.67 -4.05 -4.36
C ILE A 5 8.74 -5.05 -3.21
N ASN A 6 7.64 -5.22 -2.51
CA ASN A 6 7.56 -5.97 -1.26
C ASN A 6 6.50 -7.06 -1.31
N HIS A 7 6.76 -8.15 -0.62
CA HIS A 7 5.76 -9.08 -0.13
C HIS A 7 6.18 -9.49 1.28
N TRP A 8 5.53 -8.92 2.30
CA TRP A 8 5.92 -9.13 3.69
C TRP A 8 5.36 -10.44 4.24
N PRO A 9 5.92 -10.96 5.35
CA PRO A 9 5.48 -12.22 5.95
C PRO A 9 3.97 -12.22 6.25
N SER A 10 3.30 -13.30 5.83
CA SER A 10 1.86 -13.45 5.97
C SER A 10 1.41 -13.54 7.43
N ARG A 11 0.10 -13.36 7.65
CA ARG A 11 -0.55 -13.57 8.97
C ARG A 11 -0.81 -15.05 9.27
N SER A 12 -0.28 -15.97 8.47
CA SER A 12 -0.44 -17.41 8.68
C SER A 12 0.07 -17.82 10.06
N GLY A 13 -0.75 -18.55 10.81
CA GLY A 13 -0.47 -18.89 12.21
C GLY A 13 -0.90 -17.82 13.23
N GLY A 14 -1.45 -16.72 12.79
CA GLY A 14 -2.04 -15.65 13.61
C GLY A 14 -1.32 -14.31 13.48
N GLU A 15 -2.12 -13.24 13.39
CA GLU A 15 -1.62 -11.88 13.20
C GLU A 15 -0.59 -11.48 14.26
N GLN A 16 -0.92 -11.67 15.54
CA GLN A 16 -0.03 -11.29 16.65
C GLN A 16 1.28 -12.08 16.65
N LYS A 17 1.24 -13.39 16.37
CA LYS A 17 2.44 -14.25 16.35
C LYS A 17 3.43 -13.84 15.26
N THR A 18 2.94 -13.36 14.15
CA THR A 18 3.76 -12.99 12.97
C THR A 18 4.03 -11.50 12.87
N SER A 19 3.45 -10.65 13.74
CA SER A 19 3.61 -9.19 13.71
C SER A 19 5.08 -8.74 13.75
N ALA A 20 5.90 -9.39 14.61
CA ALA A 20 7.31 -9.05 14.73
C ALA A 20 8.10 -9.19 13.40
N TYR A 21 7.74 -10.15 12.56
CA TYR A 21 8.39 -10.34 11.25
C TYR A 21 8.02 -9.21 10.28
N ARG A 22 6.77 -8.76 10.27
CA ARG A 22 6.33 -7.62 9.45
C ARG A 22 6.89 -6.30 9.97
N GLU A 23 7.02 -6.14 11.30
CA GLU A 23 7.71 -4.98 11.88
C GLU A 23 9.20 -4.95 11.49
N ALA A 24 9.87 -6.11 11.45
CA ALA A 24 11.25 -6.22 10.98
C ALA A 24 11.35 -5.86 9.49
N ALA A 25 10.42 -6.31 8.65
CA ALA A 25 10.33 -5.94 7.24
C ALA A 25 10.11 -4.42 7.06
N GLY A 26 9.22 -3.81 7.86
CA GLY A 26 8.99 -2.37 7.88
C GLY A 26 10.26 -1.58 8.26
N LYS A 27 10.99 -2.01 9.28
CA LYS A 27 12.27 -1.40 9.68
C LYS A 27 13.33 -1.51 8.58
N LEU A 28 13.45 -2.67 7.92
CA LEU A 28 14.36 -2.86 6.80
C LEU A 28 14.01 -1.93 5.64
N ASN A 29 12.72 -1.85 5.32
CA ASN A 29 12.23 -0.97 4.26
C ASN A 29 12.56 0.50 4.55
N LYS A 30 12.32 0.94 5.81
CA LYS A 30 12.69 2.29 6.27
C LYS A 30 14.20 2.53 6.14
N LYS A 31 15.03 1.59 6.57
CA LYS A 31 16.49 1.69 6.47
C LYS A 31 16.96 1.85 5.02
N ILE A 32 16.38 1.12 4.08
CA ILE A 32 16.70 1.24 2.65
C ILE A 32 16.30 2.64 2.13
N ILE A 33 15.09 3.11 2.47
CA ILE A 33 14.62 4.44 2.09
C ILE A 33 15.56 5.52 2.63
N ASP A 34 15.92 5.46 3.92
CA ASP A 34 16.83 6.43 4.56
C ASP A 34 18.21 6.44 3.89
N SER A 35 18.76 5.27 3.57
CA SER A 35 20.03 5.16 2.86
C SER A 35 20.00 5.81 1.48
N LEU A 36 18.91 5.62 0.73
CA LEU A 36 18.73 6.26 -0.58
C LEU A 36 18.59 7.79 -0.47
N GLN A 37 17.91 8.27 0.57
CA GLN A 37 17.75 9.70 0.83
C GLN A 37 19.05 10.36 1.33
N GLN A 38 19.92 9.63 2.02
CA GLN A 38 21.27 10.10 2.36
C GLN A 38 22.12 10.31 1.10
N LEU A 39 21.98 9.46 0.09
CA LEU A 39 22.68 9.62 -1.20
C LEU A 39 22.08 10.77 -2.04
N SER A 40 20.79 11.03 -1.93
CA SER A 40 20.10 12.10 -2.63
C SER A 40 18.88 12.56 -1.85
N VAL A 41 18.93 13.75 -1.26
CA VAL A 41 17.85 14.34 -0.46
C VAL A 41 16.53 14.47 -1.26
N ASN A 42 16.62 14.62 -2.58
CA ASN A 42 15.48 14.71 -3.48
C ASN A 42 15.08 13.37 -4.11
N ALA A 43 15.60 12.25 -3.59
CA ALA A 43 15.26 10.93 -4.10
C ALA A 43 13.73 10.71 -4.05
N LYS A 44 13.16 10.40 -5.20
CA LYS A 44 11.75 9.99 -5.31
C LYS A 44 11.67 8.48 -5.16
N ILE A 45 11.10 8.03 -4.03
CA ILE A 45 11.04 6.62 -3.68
C ILE A 45 9.58 6.21 -3.53
N ILE A 46 9.23 5.07 -4.11
CA ILE A 46 7.95 4.38 -3.94
C ILE A 46 8.23 3.03 -3.31
N THR A 47 7.54 2.70 -2.23
CA THR A 47 7.51 1.37 -1.64
C THR A 47 6.11 0.80 -1.76
N MET A 48 5.98 -0.41 -2.31
CA MET A 48 4.69 -0.99 -2.64
C MET A 48 4.68 -2.52 -2.58
N GLY A 49 3.50 -3.09 -2.47
CA GLY A 49 3.26 -4.53 -2.54
C GLY A 49 2.20 -4.99 -1.55
N ASP A 50 2.05 -6.31 -1.42
CA ASP A 50 1.30 -6.95 -0.35
C ASP A 50 2.14 -6.93 0.94
N LEU A 51 1.75 -6.09 1.87
CA LEU A 51 2.44 -5.91 3.14
C LEU A 51 1.89 -6.81 4.25
N ASN A 52 0.81 -7.58 3.96
CA ASN A 52 0.12 -8.44 4.91
C ASN A 52 -0.28 -7.73 6.23
N ASP A 53 -0.26 -6.39 6.23
CA ASP A 53 -0.71 -5.52 7.31
C ASP A 53 -1.41 -4.29 6.71
N GLY A 54 -2.47 -3.85 7.38
CA GLY A 54 -3.19 -2.65 7.00
C GLY A 54 -2.47 -1.37 7.41
N PRO A 55 -2.91 -0.20 6.92
CA PRO A 55 -2.28 1.10 7.17
C PRO A 55 -2.13 1.47 8.65
N HIS A 56 -2.94 0.92 9.54
CA HIS A 56 -2.91 1.22 10.98
C HIS A 56 -2.02 0.28 11.80
N ASN A 57 -1.50 -0.80 11.22
CA ASN A 57 -0.64 -1.75 11.93
C ASN A 57 0.72 -1.15 12.30
N LYS A 58 1.34 -1.68 13.36
CA LYS A 58 2.63 -1.19 13.89
C LYS A 58 3.75 -1.24 12.86
N SER A 59 3.76 -2.26 12.00
CA SER A 59 4.73 -2.40 10.90
C SER A 59 4.72 -1.20 9.95
N ILE A 60 3.54 -0.61 9.68
CA ILE A 60 3.36 0.54 8.80
C ILE A 60 3.50 1.85 9.58
N LYS A 61 2.78 2.01 10.70
CA LYS A 61 2.72 3.29 11.43
C LYS A 61 4.00 3.58 12.21
N VAL A 62 4.62 2.55 12.81
CA VAL A 62 5.76 2.71 13.72
C VAL A 62 7.06 2.26 13.04
N ALA A 63 7.13 1.04 12.54
CA ALA A 63 8.37 0.49 12.01
C ALA A 63 8.78 1.16 10.69
N LEU A 64 7.84 1.38 9.77
CA LEU A 64 8.07 2.12 8.53
C LEU A 64 7.91 3.65 8.71
N GLY A 65 7.05 4.09 9.65
CA GLY A 65 6.81 5.50 9.94
C GLY A 65 5.90 6.21 8.94
N ALA A 66 5.02 5.48 8.25
CA ALA A 66 4.14 6.04 7.24
C ALA A 66 2.99 6.88 7.83
N LYS A 67 2.67 8.00 7.18
CA LYS A 67 1.65 8.97 7.59
C LYS A 67 0.52 9.03 6.56
N GLY A 68 -0.73 9.01 7.00
CA GLY A 68 -1.91 9.04 6.13
C GLY A 68 -2.34 10.43 5.65
N LYS A 69 -1.88 11.51 6.29
CA LYS A 69 -2.24 12.89 5.93
C LYS A 69 -1.13 13.54 5.13
N LYS A 70 -1.39 13.89 3.86
CA LYS A 70 -0.43 14.54 2.95
C LYS A 70 0.23 15.77 3.58
N THR A 71 -0.54 16.61 4.29
CA THR A 71 -0.05 17.83 4.93
C THR A 71 0.84 17.62 6.15
N ALA A 72 0.92 16.40 6.66
CA ALA A 72 1.75 16.03 7.80
C ALA A 72 3.07 15.34 7.40
N VAL A 73 3.37 15.27 6.10
CA VAL A 73 4.52 14.53 5.55
C VAL A 73 5.59 15.51 5.09
N ALA A 74 6.76 15.47 5.74
CA ALA A 74 7.95 16.18 5.28
C ALA A 74 8.61 15.46 4.08
N PRO A 75 9.50 16.11 3.32
CA PRO A 75 10.12 15.50 2.13
C PRO A 75 10.77 14.14 2.36
N HIS A 76 11.40 13.94 3.51
CA HIS A 76 12.09 12.68 3.89
C HIS A 76 11.17 11.64 4.56
N GLU A 77 9.91 11.97 4.80
CA GLU A 77 8.95 11.06 5.41
C GLU A 77 8.13 10.32 4.35
N ILE A 78 7.33 9.37 4.80
CA ILE A 78 6.57 8.46 3.94
C ILE A 78 5.08 8.77 4.04
N PHE A 79 4.46 9.01 2.90
CA PHE A 79 3.03 9.21 2.73
C PHE A 79 2.34 7.89 2.36
N ASN A 80 1.29 7.54 3.08
CA ASN A 80 0.43 6.40 2.77
C ASN A 80 -0.98 6.86 2.39
N PRO A 81 -1.32 6.96 1.10
CA PRO A 81 -2.64 7.37 0.67
C PRO A 81 -3.75 6.33 0.97
N PHE A 82 -3.38 5.08 1.23
CA PHE A 82 -4.31 3.98 1.45
C PHE A 82 -4.97 4.02 2.82
N GLU A 83 -4.39 4.71 3.80
CA GLU A 83 -5.04 4.97 5.08
C GLU A 83 -6.39 5.70 4.93
N ALA A 84 -6.45 6.68 4.02
CA ALA A 84 -7.69 7.39 3.72
C ALA A 84 -8.71 6.54 2.95
N LEU A 85 -8.26 5.56 2.16
CA LEU A 85 -9.15 4.62 1.47
C LEU A 85 -9.78 3.63 2.46
N LEU A 86 -8.98 3.07 3.37
CA LEU A 86 -9.47 2.20 4.44
C LEU A 86 -10.49 2.93 5.33
N SER A 87 -10.23 4.19 5.68
CA SER A 87 -11.15 5.01 6.49
C SER A 87 -12.49 5.27 5.79
N LYS A 88 -12.57 5.10 4.47
CA LYS A 88 -13.81 5.15 3.68
C LYS A 88 -14.48 3.78 3.51
N GLY A 89 -14.00 2.75 4.21
CA GLY A 89 -14.53 1.39 4.12
C GLY A 89 -14.07 0.63 2.87
N LEU A 90 -13.04 1.10 2.15
CA LEU A 90 -12.49 0.40 0.99
C LEU A 90 -11.37 -0.55 1.46
N GLY A 91 -11.26 -1.72 0.82
CA GLY A 91 -10.24 -2.70 1.12
C GLY A 91 -9.74 -3.44 -0.11
N THR A 92 -8.55 -4.02 -0.01
CA THR A 92 -7.99 -4.90 -1.06
C THR A 92 -8.28 -6.36 -0.77
N ILE A 93 -8.48 -6.71 0.49
CA ILE A 93 -8.82 -8.05 0.96
C ILE A 93 -9.93 -7.97 2.00
N ALA A 94 -10.73 -9.02 2.10
CA ALA A 94 -11.72 -9.19 3.16
C ALA A 94 -11.55 -10.53 3.88
N HIS A 95 -11.69 -10.51 5.21
CA HIS A 95 -11.73 -11.71 6.04
C HIS A 95 -12.89 -11.58 7.04
N GLN A 96 -13.84 -12.53 7.02
CA GLN A 96 -15.03 -12.52 7.89
C GLN A 96 -15.79 -11.18 7.84
N ASP A 97 -15.98 -10.65 6.62
CA ASP A 97 -16.62 -9.36 6.31
C ASP A 97 -15.88 -8.11 6.83
N ALA A 98 -14.71 -8.28 7.45
CA ALA A 98 -13.82 -7.17 7.76
C ALA A 98 -12.88 -6.90 6.58
N TRP A 99 -12.97 -5.69 6.03
CA TRP A 99 -12.11 -5.22 4.95
C TRP A 99 -10.82 -4.62 5.50
N ASP A 100 -9.69 -4.95 4.87
CA ASP A 100 -8.39 -4.34 5.15
C ASP A 100 -7.66 -4.00 3.83
N VAL A 101 -6.62 -3.19 3.90
CA VAL A 101 -5.79 -2.79 2.76
C VAL A 101 -4.37 -3.31 2.98
N PHE A 102 -4.09 -4.54 2.52
CA PHE A 102 -2.75 -5.13 2.62
C PHE A 102 -1.85 -4.67 1.47
N ASP A 103 -2.47 -4.42 0.32
CA ASP A 103 -1.78 -3.94 -0.88
C ASP A 103 -1.71 -2.42 -0.84
N GLN A 104 -0.50 -1.87 -0.75
CA GLN A 104 -0.29 -0.46 -0.56
C GLN A 104 0.82 0.06 -1.47
N ILE A 105 0.69 1.30 -1.92
CA ILE A 105 1.71 2.05 -2.65
C ILE A 105 1.96 3.33 -1.87
N MET A 106 3.09 3.41 -1.20
CA MET A 106 3.49 4.53 -0.37
C MET A 106 4.64 5.29 -1.03
N LEU A 107 4.71 6.58 -0.80
CA LEU A 107 5.62 7.48 -1.50
C LEU A 107 6.36 8.37 -0.50
N THR A 108 7.63 8.68 -0.74
CA THR A 108 8.32 9.72 0.03
C THR A 108 7.68 11.09 -0.20
N GLY A 109 7.84 12.03 0.75
CA GLY A 109 7.27 13.36 0.66
C GLY A 109 7.73 14.17 -0.54
N THR A 110 8.84 13.79 -1.17
CA THR A 110 9.35 14.38 -2.43
C THR A 110 8.37 14.25 -3.62
N TRP A 111 7.39 13.35 -3.54
CA TRP A 111 6.29 13.23 -4.51
C TRP A 111 5.13 14.18 -4.25
N LEU A 112 5.16 14.98 -3.18
CA LEU A 112 4.01 15.77 -2.71
C LEU A 112 4.15 17.26 -2.97
N SER A 113 5.17 17.68 -3.71
CA SER A 113 5.39 19.07 -4.09
C SER A 113 4.26 19.60 -4.99
N SER A 114 4.06 20.91 -4.99
CA SER A 114 3.24 21.63 -5.95
C SER A 114 4.00 22.02 -7.24
N ASP A 115 5.27 21.69 -7.33
CA ASP A 115 6.10 21.86 -8.53
C ASP A 115 5.86 20.69 -9.49
N TYR A 116 4.99 20.90 -10.46
CA TYR A 116 4.65 19.91 -11.49
C TYR A 116 5.63 19.88 -12.68
N SER A 117 6.74 20.58 -12.63
CA SER A 117 7.84 20.40 -13.61
C SER A 117 8.40 18.98 -13.58
N THR A 118 8.23 18.27 -12.46
CA THR A 118 8.55 16.87 -12.27
C THR A 118 7.31 16.06 -11.86
N TRP A 119 7.38 14.73 -11.98
CA TRP A 119 6.28 13.85 -11.57
C TRP A 119 5.90 14.03 -10.09
N GLN A 120 4.62 14.24 -9.81
CA GLN A 120 4.06 14.39 -8.47
C GLN A 120 2.87 13.44 -8.26
N TYR A 121 2.63 13.07 -7.01
CA TYR A 121 1.47 12.28 -6.63
C TYR A 121 0.17 13.09 -6.83
N TRP A 122 -0.79 12.47 -7.48
CA TRP A 122 -2.13 13.04 -7.64
C TRP A 122 -3.16 12.30 -6.79
N LYS A 123 -3.39 11.01 -7.04
CA LYS A 123 -4.37 10.20 -6.32
C LYS A 123 -4.00 8.73 -6.29
N ALA A 124 -4.60 8.00 -5.33
CA ALA A 124 -4.55 6.54 -5.22
C ALA A 124 -5.94 5.95 -5.34
N GLY A 125 -6.01 4.67 -5.64
CA GLY A 125 -7.26 3.91 -5.67
C GLY A 125 -7.04 2.40 -5.61
N ILE A 126 -8.14 1.71 -5.36
CA ILE A 126 -8.27 0.26 -5.44
C ILE A 126 -9.05 -0.03 -6.71
N PHE A 127 -8.52 -0.92 -7.55
CA PHE A 127 -9.12 -1.23 -8.83
C PHE A 127 -10.15 -2.36 -8.65
N GLN A 128 -11.42 -1.98 -8.61
CA GLN A 128 -12.54 -2.90 -8.50
C GLN A 128 -13.37 -2.85 -9.78
N ARG A 129 -13.60 -4.00 -10.40
CA ARG A 129 -14.45 -4.18 -11.57
C ARG A 129 -15.26 -5.46 -11.40
N ASN A 130 -16.44 -5.51 -12.03
CA ASN A 130 -17.37 -6.64 -11.87
C ASN A 130 -16.72 -8.00 -12.16
N TYR A 131 -15.81 -8.08 -13.12
CA TYR A 131 -15.09 -9.32 -13.46
C TYR A 131 -14.04 -9.74 -12.44
N LEU A 132 -13.70 -8.88 -11.47
CA LEU A 132 -12.77 -9.17 -10.35
C LEU A 132 -13.52 -9.52 -9.06
N ILE A 133 -14.85 -9.52 -9.08
CA ILE A 133 -15.68 -9.63 -7.88
C ILE A 133 -16.45 -10.94 -7.90
N GLN A 134 -16.41 -11.67 -6.79
CA GLN A 134 -17.27 -12.82 -6.56
C GLN A 134 -18.74 -12.39 -6.56
N THR A 135 -19.54 -12.94 -7.49
CA THR A 135 -20.93 -12.50 -7.67
C THR A 135 -21.95 -13.31 -6.87
N GLN A 136 -21.56 -14.48 -6.36
CA GLN A 136 -22.46 -15.42 -5.68
C GLN A 136 -21.83 -16.06 -4.45
N GLY A 137 -22.67 -16.73 -3.64
CA GLY A 137 -22.23 -17.52 -2.49
C GLY A 137 -21.78 -16.68 -1.28
N LYS A 138 -21.11 -17.36 -0.36
CA LYS A 138 -20.67 -16.82 0.93
C LYS A 138 -19.73 -15.61 0.78
N TYR A 139 -18.94 -15.56 -0.27
CA TYR A 139 -17.94 -14.52 -0.51
C TYR A 139 -18.36 -13.50 -1.55
N LYS A 140 -19.70 -13.34 -1.77
CA LYS A 140 -20.22 -12.32 -2.68
C LYS A 140 -19.69 -10.93 -2.31
N GLY A 141 -19.14 -10.25 -3.30
CA GLY A 141 -18.53 -8.92 -3.11
C GLY A 141 -17.01 -8.94 -2.88
N TYR A 142 -16.43 -10.09 -2.54
CA TYR A 142 -14.99 -10.24 -2.34
C TYR A 142 -14.25 -10.33 -3.68
N PRO A 143 -12.90 -10.17 -3.67
CA PRO A 143 -12.09 -10.48 -4.85
C PRO A 143 -12.33 -11.92 -5.33
N LEU A 144 -12.43 -12.07 -6.66
CA LEU A 144 -12.69 -13.37 -7.29
C LEU A 144 -11.44 -14.25 -7.25
N ARG A 145 -11.35 -15.04 -6.20
CA ARG A 145 -10.28 -16.02 -5.99
C ARG A 145 -10.40 -17.18 -6.98
N HIS A 146 -9.27 -17.63 -7.50
CA HIS A 146 -9.20 -18.87 -8.26
C HIS A 146 -9.52 -20.08 -7.37
N SER A 147 -10.35 -20.99 -7.86
CA SER A 147 -10.69 -22.26 -7.22
C SER A 147 -10.75 -23.39 -8.26
N LEU A 148 -10.97 -24.62 -7.81
CA LEU A 148 -11.12 -25.77 -8.71
C LEU A 148 -12.36 -25.67 -9.62
N THR A 149 -13.36 -24.91 -9.20
CA THR A 149 -14.67 -24.80 -9.89
C THR A 149 -14.88 -23.43 -10.54
N GLU A 150 -14.06 -22.44 -10.20
CA GLU A 150 -14.23 -21.06 -10.70
C GLU A 150 -12.86 -20.42 -11.01
N VAL A 151 -12.72 -19.92 -12.22
CA VAL A 151 -11.52 -19.22 -12.65
C VAL A 151 -11.56 -17.79 -12.11
N GLY A 152 -10.65 -17.48 -11.18
CA GLY A 152 -10.45 -16.15 -10.63
C GLY A 152 -9.05 -15.64 -10.90
N TYR A 153 -8.80 -14.38 -10.55
CA TYR A 153 -7.52 -13.71 -10.81
C TYR A 153 -6.64 -13.60 -9.57
N SER A 154 -7.24 -13.18 -8.45
CA SER A 154 -6.55 -12.97 -7.16
C SER A 154 -7.57 -12.91 -6.03
N ASP A 155 -7.14 -13.19 -4.82
CA ASP A 155 -7.89 -12.93 -3.60
C ASP A 155 -7.70 -11.52 -3.05
N HIS A 156 -6.98 -10.67 -3.79
CA HIS A 156 -6.80 -9.25 -3.53
C HIS A 156 -7.23 -8.41 -4.74
N PHE A 157 -7.76 -7.20 -4.48
CA PHE A 157 -7.95 -6.22 -5.53
C PHE A 157 -6.65 -5.47 -5.84
N PRO A 158 -6.34 -5.23 -7.13
CA PRO A 158 -5.19 -4.42 -7.51
C PRO A 158 -5.29 -2.99 -6.99
N VAL A 159 -4.15 -2.39 -6.70
CA VAL A 159 -4.03 -0.99 -6.28
C VAL A 159 -3.27 -0.17 -7.30
N TYR A 160 -3.53 1.14 -7.33
CA TYR A 160 -2.84 2.05 -8.23
C TYR A 160 -2.63 3.44 -7.61
N VAL A 161 -1.64 4.14 -8.13
CA VAL A 161 -1.47 5.58 -7.93
C VAL A 161 -1.37 6.28 -9.28
N TYR A 162 -1.90 7.49 -9.37
CA TYR A 162 -1.67 8.37 -10.50
C TYR A 162 -0.60 9.39 -10.14
N LEU A 163 0.36 9.52 -11.03
CA LEU A 163 1.39 10.54 -10.99
C LEU A 163 1.15 11.50 -12.15
N ILE A 164 1.31 12.78 -11.91
CA ILE A 164 1.11 13.85 -12.91
C ILE A 164 2.32 14.75 -12.99
N ARG A 165 2.54 15.33 -14.14
CA ARG A 165 3.46 16.45 -14.39
C ARG A 165 2.91 17.38 -15.46
N GLU A 166 3.43 18.57 -15.56
CA GLU A 166 3.13 19.47 -16.70
C GLU A 166 3.54 18.80 -18.03
N GLY A 167 2.68 18.98 -19.03
CA GLY A 167 3.00 18.60 -20.41
C GLY A 167 4.12 19.50 -20.95
N LYS A 168 5.00 18.92 -21.75
CA LYS A 168 5.93 19.70 -22.56
C LYS A 168 5.24 20.19 -23.80
#